data_5197a14b0ade2c016d2275e1bc9b45d3
#
_entry.id   5197a14b0ade2c016d2275e1bc9b45d3
#
_cell.length_a   1.000
_cell.length_b   1.000
_cell.length_c   1.000
_cell.angle_alpha   90.00
_cell.angle_beta   90.00
_cell.angle_gamma   90.00
#
_symmetry.space_group_name_H-M   'P 1'
#
loop_
_entity.id
_entity.type
_entity.pdbx_description
1 polymer ?
#
loop_
_entity_poly.entity_id
_entity_poly.type
_entity_poly.pdbx_seq_one_letter_code
_entity_poly.pdbx_strand_id
1 'polypeptide(L)'
;MSAVPAPSRVGSLWQQRMQSLREYEVVRDGNAFGAGFSNSFVYSSEYEKARRHLETLISRYQGITIGEQFRGREIVNDGGTCFSLESRQDLSNPAFDLDRFRMDLLDDLTLVHGIGPATRKKLNARGFQTIPDLLEHPALRSRARRVLACLSEGNTASIMDMIGSRHTKSHMSVLGVAGLHEPEDYVFVDIETLGLFSRPIILFGIGVIDNGQLVVRQYLLRDIAEEQAALIATVGHLSRDRPALVTFNGKSFDLPYITDRLAYYGMAAPARIPHFDVLHFSRRRWKDQFPSLRLAALEQEILGVCRNDDIPGQMVPEFYETYLRTGNIGPLVPIVEHNRQDVISLALLFFYLLGESYGCH
;
A
#
# COMPACT_ATOMS: atom_id res chain seq x y z
N MET A 1 -23.26 30.64 7.46
CA MET A 1 -23.21 29.32 8.11
C MET A 1 -22.98 28.29 7.00
N SER A 2 -21.75 27.89 6.83
CA SER A 2 -21.35 26.92 5.82
C SER A 2 -21.66 25.52 6.37
N ALA A 3 -22.48 24.75 5.64
CA ALA A 3 -22.84 23.40 6.03
C ALA A 3 -21.60 22.49 5.93
N VAL A 4 -21.24 21.83 7.03
CA VAL A 4 -20.24 20.78 7.05
C VAL A 4 -20.76 19.65 6.16
N PRO A 5 -20.01 19.20 5.14
CA PRO A 5 -20.44 18.08 4.29
C PRO A 5 -20.62 16.82 5.14
N ALA A 6 -21.68 16.07 4.86
CA ALA A 6 -21.95 14.80 5.53
C ALA A 6 -20.78 13.82 5.30
N PRO A 7 -20.40 13.01 6.30
CA PRO A 7 -19.34 12.02 6.15
C PRO A 7 -19.65 11.07 4.99
N SER A 8 -18.61 10.72 4.23
CA SER A 8 -18.74 9.81 3.11
C SER A 8 -19.34 8.47 3.54
N ARG A 9 -20.03 7.77 2.62
CA ARG A 9 -20.65 6.46 2.87
C ARG A 9 -19.63 5.42 3.38
N VAL A 10 -18.37 5.60 3.04
CA VAL A 10 -17.24 4.77 3.50
C VAL A 10 -16.91 5.10 4.95
N GLY A 11 -16.84 6.38 5.32
CA GLY A 11 -16.61 6.80 6.70
C GLY A 11 -17.69 6.33 7.66
N SER A 12 -18.96 6.35 7.23
CA SER A 12 -20.08 5.86 8.06
C SER A 12 -20.09 4.33 8.24
N LEU A 13 -19.70 3.57 7.21
CA LEU A 13 -19.55 2.10 7.30
C LEU A 13 -18.38 1.72 8.23
N TRP A 14 -17.30 2.48 8.21
CA TRP A 14 -16.19 2.29 9.13
C TRP A 14 -16.57 2.64 10.57
N GLN A 15 -17.28 3.74 10.79
CA GLN A 15 -17.80 4.11 12.12
C GLN A 15 -18.74 3.04 12.68
N GLN A 16 -19.66 2.48 11.87
CA GLN A 16 -20.53 1.38 12.31
C GLN A 16 -19.75 0.11 12.64
N ARG A 17 -18.75 -0.24 11.83
CA ARG A 17 -17.91 -1.41 12.06
C ARG A 17 -17.04 -1.25 13.31
N MET A 18 -16.60 -0.04 13.61
CA MET A 18 -15.85 0.31 14.81
C MET A 18 -16.70 0.23 16.08
N GLN A 19 -17.95 0.70 16.04
CA GLN A 19 -18.89 0.60 17.16
C GLN A 19 -19.31 -0.84 17.49
N SER A 20 -19.22 -1.77 16.53
CA SER A 20 -19.57 -3.17 16.73
C SER A 20 -18.43 -4.04 17.32
N LEU A 21 -17.19 -3.53 17.34
CA LEU A 21 -16.06 -4.25 17.89
C LEU A 21 -15.91 -3.89 19.39
N ARG A 22 -16.23 -4.83 20.27
CA ARG A 22 -16.16 -4.67 21.73
C ARG A 22 -14.74 -4.57 22.34
N GLU A 23 -13.72 -4.36 21.52
CA GLU A 23 -12.31 -4.43 21.93
C GLU A 23 -11.63 -3.06 22.08
N TYR A 24 -12.42 -1.99 22.30
CA TYR A 24 -11.89 -0.64 22.43
C TYR A 24 -11.95 -0.17 23.87
N GLU A 25 -10.88 -0.36 24.59
CA GLU A 25 -10.61 0.50 25.75
C GLU A 25 -10.15 1.87 25.23
N VAL A 26 -10.98 2.86 25.48
CA VAL A 26 -10.63 4.28 25.28
C VAL A 26 -9.51 4.60 26.26
N VAL A 27 -8.29 4.80 25.78
CA VAL A 27 -7.24 5.39 26.60
C VAL A 27 -7.72 6.78 27.03
N ARG A 28 -7.72 7.03 28.33
CA ARG A 28 -8.45 8.12 29.01
C ARG A 28 -8.06 9.55 28.68
N ASP A 29 -7.13 9.80 27.78
CA ASP A 29 -6.64 11.14 27.43
C ASP A 29 -7.09 11.65 26.04
N GLY A 30 -8.29 11.28 25.63
CA GLY A 30 -8.95 11.90 24.47
C GLY A 30 -8.45 11.46 23.10
N ASN A 31 -7.43 10.65 23.02
CA ASN A 31 -6.91 10.11 21.78
C ASN A 31 -7.45 8.68 21.55
N ALA A 32 -8.61 8.59 20.88
CA ALA A 32 -9.14 7.31 20.43
C ALA A 32 -8.28 6.79 19.27
N PHE A 33 -7.15 6.16 19.56
CA PHE A 33 -6.29 5.58 18.56
C PHE A 33 -6.60 4.12 18.31
N GLY A 34 -7.10 3.90 17.14
CA GLY A 34 -6.72 2.85 16.23
C GLY A 34 -7.02 1.45 16.61
N ALA A 35 -8.21 1.16 16.78
CA ALA A 35 -8.60 -0.21 16.80
C ALA A 35 -9.26 -0.57 15.45
N GLY A 36 -8.54 -0.93 14.53
CA GLY A 36 -8.96 -1.46 13.23
C GLY A 36 -7.79 -2.12 12.53
N PHE A 37 -6.59 -1.86 13.05
CA PHE A 37 -5.35 -2.37 12.49
C PHE A 37 -4.68 -3.27 13.52
N SER A 38 -5.03 -4.55 13.47
CA SER A 38 -4.35 -5.66 14.15
C SER A 38 -3.72 -5.29 15.51
N ASN A 39 -4.36 -5.67 16.65
CA ASN A 39 -3.79 -5.84 17.98
C ASN A 39 -2.55 -4.99 18.35
N SER A 40 -2.56 -3.69 18.05
CA SER A 40 -1.44 -2.83 18.41
C SER A 40 -1.79 -1.99 19.62
N PHE A 41 -1.82 -2.63 20.79
CA PHE A 41 -1.63 -1.91 22.03
C PHE A 41 -0.20 -1.39 22.05
N VAL A 42 0.00 -0.08 22.20
CA VAL A 42 1.29 0.45 22.64
C VAL A 42 1.36 0.08 24.12
N TYR A 43 2.29 -0.79 24.47
CA TYR A 43 2.53 -1.07 25.89
C TYR A 43 2.97 0.24 26.58
N SER A 44 2.58 0.44 27.82
CA SER A 44 2.98 1.64 28.57
C SER A 44 4.50 1.89 28.54
N SER A 45 5.29 0.84 28.48
CA SER A 45 6.76 0.91 28.33
C SER A 45 7.21 1.45 26.96
N GLU A 46 6.50 1.13 25.89
CA GLU A 46 6.80 1.66 24.54
C GLU A 46 6.39 3.13 24.44
N TYR A 47 5.25 3.49 25.02
CA TYR A 47 4.80 4.87 25.10
C TYR A 47 5.77 5.75 25.89
N GLU A 48 6.21 5.31 27.06
CA GLU A 48 7.20 6.03 27.86
C GLU A 48 8.56 6.15 27.16
N LYS A 49 8.97 5.11 26.42
CA LYS A 49 10.18 5.15 25.59
C LYS A 49 10.03 6.20 24.47
N ALA A 50 8.91 6.20 23.77
CA ALA A 50 8.64 7.15 22.70
C ALA A 50 8.58 8.61 23.22
N ARG A 51 7.98 8.85 24.38
CA ARG A 51 7.97 10.19 25.00
C ARG A 51 9.38 10.68 25.40
N ARG A 52 10.19 9.83 26.01
CA ARG A 52 11.59 10.18 26.31
C ARG A 52 12.39 10.45 25.04
N HIS A 53 12.12 9.69 23.99
CA HIS A 53 12.72 9.92 22.69
C HIS A 53 12.29 11.28 22.12
N LEU A 54 11.00 11.64 22.21
CA LEU A 54 10.48 12.94 21.79
C LEU A 54 11.18 14.11 22.52
N GLU A 55 11.35 14.03 23.84
CA GLU A 55 12.06 15.04 24.63
C GLU A 55 13.52 15.18 24.18
N THR A 56 14.18 14.07 23.90
CA THR A 56 15.55 14.04 23.38
C THR A 56 15.64 14.71 22.01
N LEU A 57 14.68 14.43 21.10
CA LEU A 57 14.63 15.04 19.78
C LEU A 57 14.40 16.55 19.86
N ILE A 58 13.47 17.01 20.71
CA ILE A 58 13.24 18.45 20.91
C ILE A 58 14.51 19.16 21.34
N SER A 59 15.26 18.59 22.30
CA SER A 59 16.52 19.14 22.77
C SER A 59 17.60 19.14 21.68
N ARG A 60 17.72 18.04 20.94
CA ARG A 60 18.75 17.83 19.90
C ARG A 60 18.56 18.78 18.70
N TYR A 61 17.31 19.05 18.33
CA TYR A 61 16.97 19.85 17.14
C TYR A 61 16.54 21.27 17.48
N GLN A 62 16.89 21.78 18.65
CA GLN A 62 16.58 23.13 19.04
C GLN A 62 17.26 24.15 18.10
N GLY A 63 16.45 25.03 17.49
CA GLY A 63 16.93 26.08 16.58
C GLY A 63 17.29 25.59 15.18
N ILE A 64 17.17 24.31 14.88
CA ILE A 64 17.40 23.76 13.54
C ILE A 64 16.13 23.93 12.70
N THR A 65 16.27 24.40 11.48
CA THR A 65 15.15 24.59 10.54
C THR A 65 14.91 23.33 9.69
N ILE A 66 13.70 23.23 9.10
CA ILE A 66 13.35 22.13 8.18
C ILE A 66 14.37 22.04 7.03
N GLY A 67 14.76 23.16 6.42
CA GLY A 67 15.68 23.20 5.29
C GLY A 67 17.11 22.79 5.64
N GLU A 68 17.53 22.96 6.89
CA GLU A 68 18.84 22.48 7.38
C GLU A 68 18.86 20.99 7.63
N GLN A 69 17.76 20.45 8.15
CA GLN A 69 17.66 19.01 8.47
C GLN A 69 17.31 18.18 7.25
N PHE A 70 16.33 18.62 6.46
CA PHE A 70 15.82 17.85 5.33
C PHE A 70 16.22 18.50 4.02
N ARG A 71 16.94 17.74 3.18
CA ARG A 71 17.26 18.14 1.80
C ARG A 71 16.03 18.01 0.93
N GLY A 72 15.14 19.01 1.02
CA GLY A 72 13.88 19.04 0.29
C GLY A 72 13.76 20.28 -0.60
N ARG A 73 12.67 20.33 -1.36
CA ARG A 73 12.30 21.45 -2.21
C ARG A 73 10.81 21.74 -2.11
N GLU A 74 10.43 22.97 -2.36
CA GLU A 74 9.03 23.33 -2.52
C GLU A 74 8.50 22.89 -3.88
N ILE A 75 7.29 22.36 -3.89
CA ILE A 75 6.51 22.06 -5.09
C ILE A 75 5.28 22.95 -5.06
N VAL A 76 5.02 23.64 -6.16
CA VAL A 76 3.85 24.49 -6.34
C VAL A 76 2.94 23.86 -7.39
N ASN A 77 1.65 23.78 -7.08
CA ASN A 77 0.61 23.32 -7.98
C ASN A 77 -0.72 24.03 -7.68
N ASP A 78 -1.81 23.63 -8.34
CA ASP A 78 -3.13 24.27 -8.20
C ASP A 78 -3.71 24.20 -6.77
N GLY A 79 -3.21 23.30 -5.92
CA GLY A 79 -3.58 23.18 -4.50
C GLY A 79 -2.76 24.05 -3.56
N GLY A 80 -1.75 24.76 -4.07
CA GLY A 80 -0.83 25.57 -3.28
C GLY A 80 0.61 25.05 -3.31
N THR A 81 1.29 25.11 -2.17
CA THR A 81 2.69 24.71 -2.01
C THR A 81 2.77 23.55 -1.02
N CYS A 82 3.63 22.57 -1.27
CA CYS A 82 4.01 21.54 -0.32
C CYS A 82 5.53 21.29 -0.35
N PHE A 83 6.06 20.63 0.68
CA PHE A 83 7.48 20.34 0.79
C PHE A 83 7.76 18.90 0.38
N SER A 84 8.65 18.73 -0.61
CA SER A 84 9.02 17.41 -1.14
C SER A 84 10.44 17.04 -0.75
N LEU A 85 10.59 15.84 -0.22
CA LEU A 85 11.85 15.16 0.02
C LEU A 85 12.07 14.10 -1.06
N GLU A 86 13.32 13.85 -1.43
CA GLU A 86 13.66 12.77 -2.37
C GLU A 86 14.88 12.01 -1.84
N SER A 87 14.79 10.68 -1.85
CA SER A 87 15.92 9.80 -1.59
C SER A 87 15.94 8.68 -2.64
N ARG A 88 17.12 8.10 -2.87
CA ARG A 88 17.33 7.02 -3.83
C ARG A 88 17.92 5.81 -3.13
N GLN A 89 17.44 4.64 -3.49
CA GLN A 89 17.87 3.35 -2.99
C GLN A 89 18.12 2.42 -4.17
N ASP A 90 19.25 1.73 -4.17
CA ASP A 90 19.49 0.68 -5.14
C ASP A 90 18.50 -0.47 -4.90
N LEU A 91 17.88 -0.92 -5.97
CA LEU A 91 16.88 -1.97 -5.94
C LEU A 91 17.31 -3.15 -6.78
N SER A 92 17.47 -4.31 -6.15
CA SER A 92 17.61 -5.57 -6.88
C SER A 92 16.22 -6.00 -7.36
N ASN A 93 15.98 -5.86 -8.65
CA ASN A 93 14.75 -6.37 -9.27
C ASN A 93 15.02 -7.80 -9.76
N PRO A 94 14.39 -8.84 -9.17
CA PRO A 94 14.54 -10.20 -9.67
C PRO A 94 13.96 -10.31 -11.08
N ALA A 95 14.65 -11.03 -11.96
CA ALA A 95 14.11 -11.36 -13.26
C ALA A 95 12.82 -12.17 -13.09
N PHE A 96 11.76 -11.75 -13.77
CA PHE A 96 10.44 -12.38 -13.70
C PHE A 96 10.24 -13.32 -14.89
N ASP A 97 9.87 -14.59 -14.62
CA ASP A 97 9.55 -15.58 -15.65
C ASP A 97 8.11 -15.41 -16.13
N LEU A 98 7.93 -14.50 -17.08
CA LEU A 98 6.64 -14.18 -17.66
C LEU A 98 6.03 -15.38 -18.42
N ASP A 99 6.86 -16.20 -19.05
CA ASP A 99 6.39 -17.35 -19.82
C ASP A 99 5.86 -18.43 -18.89
N ARG A 100 6.54 -18.70 -17.80
CA ARG A 100 6.04 -19.59 -16.73
C ARG A 100 4.71 -19.09 -16.17
N PHE A 101 4.61 -17.79 -15.86
CA PHE A 101 3.36 -17.24 -15.36
C PHE A 101 2.21 -17.38 -16.38
N ARG A 102 2.46 -17.13 -17.66
CA ARG A 102 1.47 -17.31 -18.72
C ARG A 102 1.05 -18.77 -18.87
N MET A 103 2.01 -19.70 -18.81
CA MET A 103 1.69 -21.14 -18.85
C MET A 103 0.81 -21.53 -17.66
N ASP A 104 1.15 -21.12 -16.44
CA ASP A 104 0.35 -21.40 -15.23
C ASP A 104 -1.10 -20.90 -15.37
N LEU A 105 -1.30 -19.72 -15.99
CA LEU A 105 -2.64 -19.20 -16.26
C LEU A 105 -3.38 -20.02 -17.32
N LEU A 106 -2.70 -20.45 -18.39
CA LEU A 106 -3.31 -21.22 -19.46
C LEU A 106 -3.65 -22.66 -19.01
N ASP A 107 -2.91 -23.22 -18.07
CA ASP A 107 -3.12 -24.56 -17.48
C ASP A 107 -4.24 -24.56 -16.41
N ASP A 108 -4.63 -23.37 -15.94
CA ASP A 108 -5.70 -23.28 -14.96
C ASP A 108 -7.09 -23.24 -15.59
N LEU A 109 -7.60 -24.42 -15.95
CA LEU A 109 -8.95 -24.55 -16.50
C LEU A 109 -10.04 -23.96 -15.60
N THR A 110 -9.79 -23.78 -14.30
CA THR A 110 -10.79 -23.22 -13.37
C THR A 110 -11.07 -21.73 -13.60
N LEU A 111 -10.21 -21.03 -14.33
CA LEU A 111 -10.47 -19.66 -14.80
C LEU A 111 -11.67 -19.62 -15.76
N VAL A 112 -11.99 -20.72 -16.43
CA VAL A 112 -13.16 -20.80 -17.32
C VAL A 112 -14.42 -21.01 -16.48
N HIS A 113 -15.39 -20.14 -16.67
CA HIS A 113 -16.66 -20.17 -15.91
C HIS A 113 -17.35 -21.55 -16.01
N GLY A 114 -17.73 -22.12 -14.87
CA GLY A 114 -18.42 -23.39 -14.76
C GLY A 114 -17.46 -24.59 -14.66
N ILE A 115 -16.16 -24.38 -14.61
CA ILE A 115 -15.18 -25.42 -14.35
C ILE A 115 -14.72 -25.32 -12.90
N GLY A 116 -15.15 -26.26 -12.07
CA GLY A 116 -14.63 -26.47 -10.72
C GLY A 116 -13.62 -27.60 -10.68
N PRO A 117 -13.03 -27.92 -9.51
CA PRO A 117 -12.00 -28.95 -9.37
C PRO A 117 -12.41 -30.35 -9.93
N ALA A 118 -13.64 -30.77 -9.68
CA ALA A 118 -14.15 -32.04 -10.18
C ALA A 118 -14.30 -32.04 -11.71
N THR A 119 -14.76 -30.95 -12.30
CA THR A 119 -14.88 -30.80 -13.76
C THR A 119 -13.50 -30.73 -14.41
N ARG A 120 -12.55 -29.97 -13.81
CA ARG A 120 -11.15 -29.94 -14.25
C ARG A 120 -10.55 -31.36 -14.34
N LYS A 121 -10.72 -32.15 -13.26
CA LYS A 121 -10.21 -33.56 -13.26
C LYS A 121 -10.78 -34.42 -14.41
N LYS A 122 -12.10 -34.26 -14.70
CA LYS A 122 -12.75 -34.96 -15.80
C LYS A 122 -12.25 -34.52 -17.18
N LEU A 123 -12.02 -33.20 -17.36
CA LEU A 123 -11.49 -32.66 -18.59
C LEU A 123 -10.07 -33.09 -18.84
N ASN A 124 -9.20 -33.05 -17.81
CA ASN A 124 -7.82 -33.53 -17.92
C ASN A 124 -7.76 -34.99 -18.32
N ALA A 125 -8.62 -35.83 -17.74
CA ALA A 125 -8.72 -37.26 -18.13
C ALA A 125 -9.18 -37.47 -19.59
N ARG A 126 -9.81 -36.48 -20.21
CA ARG A 126 -10.26 -36.48 -21.62
C ARG A 126 -9.26 -35.81 -22.56
N GLY A 127 -8.10 -35.37 -22.07
CA GLY A 127 -7.05 -34.75 -22.87
C GLY A 127 -7.08 -33.22 -22.93
N PHE A 128 -8.03 -32.53 -22.27
CA PHE A 128 -8.07 -31.08 -22.20
C PHE A 128 -7.22 -30.64 -21.00
N GLN A 129 -5.99 -30.22 -21.24
CA GLN A 129 -5.04 -29.83 -20.21
C GLN A 129 -5.00 -28.29 -20.01
N THR A 130 -5.17 -27.54 -21.11
CA THR A 130 -5.03 -26.10 -21.14
C THR A 130 -6.32 -25.39 -21.58
N ILE A 131 -6.43 -24.09 -21.30
CA ILE A 131 -7.57 -23.28 -21.77
C ILE A 131 -7.67 -23.27 -23.32
N PRO A 132 -6.57 -23.18 -24.08
CA PRO A 132 -6.62 -23.36 -25.55
C PRO A 132 -7.25 -24.67 -26.00
N ASP A 133 -6.99 -25.79 -25.32
CA ASP A 133 -7.59 -27.08 -25.69
C ASP A 133 -9.12 -27.04 -25.64
N LEU A 134 -9.68 -26.23 -24.74
CA LEU A 134 -11.12 -26.07 -24.59
C LEU A 134 -11.79 -25.37 -25.77
N LEU A 135 -11.04 -24.81 -26.71
CA LEU A 135 -11.57 -24.29 -27.97
C LEU A 135 -12.17 -25.40 -28.84
N GLU A 136 -11.71 -26.64 -28.67
CA GLU A 136 -12.27 -27.85 -29.34
C GLU A 136 -13.46 -28.44 -28.59
N HIS A 137 -13.73 -27.99 -27.35
CA HIS A 137 -14.83 -28.52 -26.53
C HIS A 137 -16.15 -27.81 -26.87
N PRO A 138 -17.21 -28.50 -27.38
CA PRO A 138 -18.42 -27.85 -27.90
C PRO A 138 -19.12 -26.93 -26.89
N ALA A 139 -19.22 -27.32 -25.62
CA ALA A 139 -19.93 -26.56 -24.58
C ALA A 139 -19.04 -25.49 -23.88
N LEU A 140 -17.75 -25.56 -24.02
CA LEU A 140 -16.81 -24.68 -23.28
C LEU A 140 -16.08 -23.67 -24.17
N ARG A 141 -16.07 -23.91 -25.49
CA ARG A 141 -15.38 -23.07 -26.49
C ARG A 141 -15.62 -21.57 -26.32
N SER A 142 -16.89 -21.14 -26.19
CA SER A 142 -17.20 -19.71 -26.07
C SER A 142 -16.71 -19.10 -24.77
N ARG A 143 -16.66 -19.89 -23.69
CA ARG A 143 -16.15 -19.43 -22.37
C ARG A 143 -14.64 -19.38 -22.36
N ALA A 144 -13.97 -20.39 -22.94
CA ALA A 144 -12.51 -20.41 -23.11
C ALA A 144 -12.04 -19.22 -23.96
N ARG A 145 -12.74 -18.94 -25.08
CA ARG A 145 -12.41 -17.80 -25.93
C ARG A 145 -12.47 -16.45 -25.19
N ARG A 146 -13.44 -16.27 -24.27
CA ARG A 146 -13.51 -15.05 -23.45
C ARG A 146 -12.33 -14.89 -22.49
N VAL A 147 -11.88 -16.01 -21.87
CA VAL A 147 -10.70 -15.97 -21.00
C VAL A 147 -9.45 -15.64 -21.83
N LEU A 148 -9.26 -16.28 -22.97
CA LEU A 148 -8.12 -16.01 -23.87
C LEU A 148 -8.13 -14.57 -24.39
N ALA A 149 -9.30 -14.04 -24.74
CA ALA A 149 -9.44 -12.63 -25.16
C ALA A 149 -9.01 -11.68 -24.03
N CYS A 150 -9.48 -11.90 -22.81
CA CYS A 150 -9.09 -11.10 -21.64
C CYS A 150 -7.56 -11.15 -21.40
N LEU A 151 -6.95 -12.31 -21.56
CA LEU A 151 -5.49 -12.45 -21.42
C LEU A 151 -4.74 -11.76 -22.55
N SER A 152 -5.26 -11.82 -23.78
CA SER A 152 -4.63 -11.20 -24.97
C SER A 152 -4.77 -9.67 -25.00
N GLU A 153 -5.83 -9.11 -24.40
CA GLU A 153 -6.02 -7.66 -24.27
C GLU A 153 -4.99 -7.02 -23.33
N GLY A 154 -4.37 -7.80 -22.44
CA GLY A 154 -3.31 -7.34 -21.55
C GLY A 154 -3.76 -6.32 -20.48
N ASN A 155 -5.07 -6.13 -20.30
CA ASN A 155 -5.59 -5.26 -19.24
C ASN A 155 -5.44 -5.94 -17.89
N THR A 156 -4.43 -5.53 -17.12
CA THR A 156 -4.06 -6.15 -15.85
C THR A 156 -5.17 -6.10 -14.80
N ALA A 157 -5.94 -5.03 -14.71
CA ALA A 157 -7.06 -4.94 -13.79
C ALA A 157 -8.15 -5.99 -14.13
N SER A 158 -8.45 -6.18 -15.40
CA SER A 158 -9.40 -7.18 -15.88
C SER A 158 -8.91 -8.61 -15.62
N ILE A 159 -7.62 -8.87 -15.83
CA ILE A 159 -7.00 -10.16 -15.54
C ILE A 159 -7.04 -10.46 -14.03
N MET A 160 -6.71 -9.49 -13.19
CA MET A 160 -6.83 -9.62 -11.72
C MET A 160 -8.26 -9.94 -11.29
N ASP A 161 -9.27 -9.28 -11.86
CA ASP A 161 -10.67 -9.54 -11.58
C ASP A 161 -11.09 -10.94 -12.03
N MET A 162 -10.67 -11.34 -13.22
CA MET A 162 -10.94 -12.68 -13.74
C MET A 162 -10.37 -13.76 -12.81
N ILE A 163 -9.09 -13.65 -12.42
CA ILE A 163 -8.47 -14.58 -11.48
C ILE A 163 -9.17 -14.50 -10.11
N GLY A 164 -9.39 -13.30 -9.58
CA GLY A 164 -10.03 -13.05 -8.29
C GLY A 164 -11.51 -13.47 -8.22
N SER A 165 -12.16 -13.70 -9.38
CA SER A 165 -13.52 -14.26 -9.44
C SER A 165 -13.54 -15.78 -9.22
N ARG A 166 -12.41 -16.46 -9.33
CA ARG A 166 -12.25 -17.91 -9.22
C ARG A 166 -11.43 -18.32 -8.01
N HIS A 167 -10.43 -17.52 -7.69
CA HIS A 167 -9.54 -17.69 -6.57
C HIS A 167 -9.74 -16.58 -5.55
N THR A 168 -9.12 -16.71 -4.40
CA THR A 168 -9.05 -15.58 -3.45
C THR A 168 -8.24 -14.45 -4.05
N LYS A 169 -8.57 -13.20 -3.70
CA LYS A 169 -7.83 -12.01 -4.15
C LYS A 169 -6.36 -11.98 -3.70
N SER A 170 -5.98 -12.86 -2.79
CA SER A 170 -4.60 -13.08 -2.33
C SER A 170 -3.91 -14.27 -3.02
N HIS A 171 -4.51 -14.85 -4.06
CA HIS A 171 -3.89 -15.97 -4.79
C HIS A 171 -2.61 -15.50 -5.48
N MET A 172 -1.57 -16.36 -5.51
CA MET A 172 -0.27 -15.99 -6.09
C MET A 172 -0.37 -15.66 -7.59
N SER A 173 -1.29 -16.28 -8.33
CA SER A 173 -1.56 -15.86 -9.70
C SER A 173 -2.07 -14.42 -9.83
N VAL A 174 -2.73 -13.86 -8.80
CA VAL A 174 -3.09 -12.43 -8.78
C VAL A 174 -1.84 -11.58 -8.61
N LEU A 175 -0.89 -12.00 -7.76
CA LEU A 175 0.41 -11.35 -7.64
C LEU A 175 1.20 -11.46 -8.95
N GLY A 176 1.19 -12.64 -9.59
CA GLY A 176 1.88 -12.87 -10.87
C GLY A 176 1.44 -11.93 -12.01
N VAL A 177 0.21 -11.37 -11.94
CA VAL A 177 -0.23 -10.34 -12.92
C VAL A 177 0.68 -9.10 -12.89
N ALA A 178 1.37 -8.86 -11.78
CA ALA A 178 2.37 -7.80 -11.68
C ALA A 178 3.45 -7.94 -12.77
N GLY A 179 3.88 -9.15 -13.11
CA GLY A 179 4.85 -9.38 -14.17
C GLY A 179 4.43 -8.94 -15.59
N LEU A 180 3.21 -8.44 -15.76
CA LEU A 180 2.75 -7.80 -17.00
C LEU A 180 3.08 -6.29 -17.02
N HIS A 181 3.64 -5.74 -15.96
CA HIS A 181 4.08 -4.36 -15.83
C HIS A 181 5.60 -4.28 -15.89
N GLU A 182 6.09 -3.16 -16.44
CA GLU A 182 7.49 -2.81 -16.31
C GLU A 182 7.77 -2.28 -14.88
N PRO A 183 9.02 -2.37 -14.37
CA PRO A 183 9.35 -1.87 -13.05
C PRO A 183 8.94 -0.41 -12.83
N GLU A 184 9.05 0.42 -13.86
CA GLU A 184 8.70 1.84 -13.85
C GLU A 184 7.20 2.11 -13.72
N ASP A 185 6.34 1.12 -13.98
CA ASP A 185 4.88 1.25 -13.84
C ASP A 185 4.45 1.23 -12.35
N TYR A 186 5.26 0.64 -11.47
CA TYR A 186 4.89 0.52 -10.07
C TYR A 186 4.93 1.86 -9.32
N VAL A 187 3.90 2.05 -8.50
CA VAL A 187 3.80 3.16 -7.55
C VAL A 187 3.58 2.57 -6.15
N PHE A 188 4.60 2.60 -5.34
CA PHE A 188 4.55 2.19 -3.94
C PHE A 188 4.02 3.35 -3.11
N VAL A 189 3.04 3.09 -2.25
CA VAL A 189 2.39 4.16 -1.47
C VAL A 189 2.27 3.74 -0.01
N ASP A 190 2.63 4.68 0.87
CA ASP A 190 2.43 4.63 2.29
C ASP A 190 2.11 6.03 2.81
N ILE A 191 1.20 6.18 3.78
CA ILE A 191 0.79 7.49 4.31
C ILE A 191 0.85 7.54 5.83
N GLU A 192 1.18 8.75 6.34
CA GLU A 192 1.04 9.07 7.76
C GLU A 192 -0.09 10.08 7.98
N THR A 193 -0.88 9.88 9.00
CA THR A 193 -2.09 10.68 9.25
C THR A 193 -2.13 11.25 10.67
N LEU A 194 -2.86 12.33 10.86
CA LEU A 194 -3.12 12.91 12.20
C LEU A 194 -4.13 12.08 13.02
N GLY A 195 -4.42 10.88 12.61
CA GLY A 195 -5.36 9.99 13.29
C GLY A 195 -6.31 9.31 12.31
N LEU A 196 -7.33 8.65 12.86
CA LEU A 196 -8.32 7.95 12.07
C LEU A 196 -9.45 8.90 11.66
N PHE A 197 -10.02 8.69 10.48
CA PHE A 197 -11.24 9.33 9.97
C PHE A 197 -11.16 10.85 9.79
N SER A 198 -11.17 11.28 8.54
CA SER A 198 -11.30 12.68 8.11
C SER A 198 -10.26 13.64 8.71
N ARG A 199 -9.17 13.12 9.27
CA ARG A 199 -8.02 13.92 9.69
C ARG A 199 -7.08 14.13 8.51
N PRO A 200 -6.27 15.20 8.51
CA PRO A 200 -5.26 15.40 7.46
C PRO A 200 -4.26 14.25 7.35
N ILE A 201 -3.84 13.97 6.12
CA ILE A 201 -2.66 13.17 5.83
C ILE A 201 -1.47 14.12 5.94
N ILE A 202 -0.53 13.82 6.81
CA ILE A 202 0.59 14.72 7.13
C ILE A 202 1.86 14.40 6.35
N LEU A 203 1.96 13.17 5.84
CA LEU A 203 3.09 12.73 5.04
C LEU A 203 2.62 11.68 4.03
N PHE A 204 3.00 11.87 2.78
CA PHE A 204 2.75 10.94 1.69
C PHE A 204 4.08 10.37 1.23
N GLY A 205 4.29 9.07 1.39
CA GLY A 205 5.44 8.34 0.88
C GLY A 205 5.11 7.69 -0.46
N ILE A 206 5.85 8.04 -1.49
CA ILE A 206 5.69 7.54 -2.85
C ILE A 206 7.00 6.95 -3.33
N GLY A 207 7.02 5.66 -3.60
CA GLY A 207 8.13 4.98 -4.28
C GLY A 207 7.84 4.80 -5.76
N VAL A 208 8.78 5.15 -6.61
CA VAL A 208 8.76 4.85 -8.05
C VAL A 208 10.13 4.31 -8.46
N ILE A 209 10.17 3.49 -9.49
CA ILE A 209 11.44 3.01 -10.04
C ILE A 209 11.86 3.94 -11.18
N ASP A 210 13.11 4.36 -11.16
CA ASP A 210 13.74 5.21 -12.16
C ASP A 210 15.17 4.73 -12.39
N ASN A 211 15.48 4.28 -13.61
CA ASN A 211 16.79 3.75 -13.99
C ASN A 211 17.33 2.65 -13.05
N GLY A 212 16.46 1.71 -12.64
CA GLY A 212 16.81 0.59 -11.76
C GLY A 212 16.98 0.96 -10.28
N GLN A 213 16.72 2.20 -9.90
CA GLN A 213 16.73 2.65 -8.52
C GLN A 213 15.30 2.93 -8.03
N LEU A 214 15.04 2.62 -6.76
CA LEU A 214 13.85 3.08 -6.07
C LEU A 214 14.04 4.55 -5.66
N VAL A 215 13.25 5.43 -6.23
CA VAL A 215 13.17 6.84 -5.86
C VAL A 215 12.01 7.01 -4.89
N VAL A 216 12.31 7.28 -3.64
CA VAL A 216 11.30 7.58 -2.62
C VAL A 216 11.11 9.09 -2.57
N ARG A 217 9.89 9.53 -2.89
CA ARG A 217 9.44 10.91 -2.73
C ARG A 217 8.47 11.01 -1.59
N GLN A 218 8.72 11.96 -0.70
CA GLN A 218 7.86 12.21 0.44
C GLN A 218 7.32 13.64 0.36
N TYR A 219 6.01 13.78 0.47
CA TYR A 219 5.36 15.09 0.55
C TYR A 219 4.99 15.33 2.01
N LEU A 220 5.83 16.11 2.70
CA LEU A 220 5.68 16.45 4.11
C LEU A 220 4.89 17.75 4.25
N LEU A 221 3.85 17.75 5.06
CA LEU A 221 3.15 18.96 5.43
C LEU A 221 3.93 19.68 6.54
N ARG A 222 4.32 20.92 6.26
CA ARG A 222 4.86 21.86 7.26
C ARG A 222 3.73 22.58 8.01
N ASP A 223 2.59 22.68 7.34
CA ASP A 223 1.32 23.14 7.85
C ASP A 223 0.18 22.33 7.22
N ILE A 224 -0.92 22.18 7.95
CA ILE A 224 -2.10 21.43 7.47
C ILE A 224 -2.67 22.01 6.17
N ALA A 225 -2.50 23.31 5.93
CA ALA A 225 -2.94 23.96 4.71
C ALA A 225 -2.22 23.46 3.44
N GLU A 226 -1.09 22.77 3.57
CA GLU A 226 -0.33 22.20 2.45
C GLU A 226 -0.92 20.87 1.94
N GLU A 227 -1.92 20.28 2.63
CA GLU A 227 -2.44 18.96 2.30
C GLU A 227 -2.98 18.85 0.87
N GLN A 228 -3.71 19.88 0.41
CA GLN A 228 -4.27 19.84 -0.95
C GLN A 228 -3.17 19.77 -2.02
N ALA A 229 -2.09 20.53 -1.84
CA ALA A 229 -0.95 20.50 -2.75
C ALA A 229 -0.23 19.14 -2.73
N ALA A 230 -0.07 18.55 -1.55
CA ALA A 230 0.54 17.22 -1.40
C ALA A 230 -0.34 16.11 -2.01
N LEU A 231 -1.66 16.20 -1.87
CA LEU A 231 -2.62 15.29 -2.52
C LEU A 231 -2.52 15.35 -4.04
N ILE A 232 -2.49 16.56 -4.63
CA ILE A 232 -2.33 16.74 -6.07
C ILE A 232 -1.02 16.13 -6.56
N ALA A 233 0.08 16.38 -5.85
CA ALA A 233 1.38 15.81 -6.19
C ALA A 233 1.36 14.26 -6.12
N THR A 234 0.69 13.70 -5.11
CA THR A 234 0.52 12.25 -4.93
C THR A 234 -0.31 11.63 -6.06
N VAL A 235 -1.47 12.22 -6.38
CA VAL A 235 -2.35 11.71 -7.46
C VAL A 235 -1.66 11.79 -8.81
N GLY A 236 -0.76 12.76 -9.02
CA GLY A 236 0.07 12.84 -10.22
C GLY A 236 0.87 11.56 -10.51
N HIS A 237 1.33 10.86 -9.47
CA HIS A 237 2.00 9.58 -9.63
C HIS A 237 1.05 8.44 -10.02
N LEU A 238 -0.20 8.50 -9.57
CA LEU A 238 -1.24 7.51 -9.87
C LEU A 238 -1.92 7.74 -11.23
N SER A 239 -1.68 8.90 -11.85
CA SER A 239 -2.24 9.30 -13.15
C SER A 239 -1.25 9.12 -14.31
N ARG A 240 -0.16 8.37 -14.10
CA ARG A 240 0.82 8.02 -15.12
C ARG A 240 0.23 7.06 -16.16
N ASP A 241 0.98 6.81 -17.21
CA ASP A 241 0.63 5.73 -18.15
C ASP A 241 0.85 4.36 -17.46
N ARG A 242 -0.15 3.49 -17.54
CA ARG A 242 -0.15 2.11 -16.98
C ARG A 242 0.25 1.97 -15.50
N PRO A 243 -0.21 2.80 -14.57
CA PRO A 243 0.23 2.71 -13.19
C PRO A 243 -0.24 1.41 -12.53
N ALA A 244 0.61 0.82 -11.70
CA ALA A 244 0.28 -0.31 -10.84
C ALA A 244 0.55 0.06 -9.38
N LEU A 245 -0.51 0.19 -8.58
CA LEU A 245 -0.41 0.57 -7.17
C LEU A 245 0.04 -0.61 -6.32
N VAL A 246 1.04 -0.38 -5.49
CA VAL A 246 1.53 -1.35 -4.50
C VAL A 246 1.45 -0.73 -3.11
N THR A 247 0.83 -1.42 -2.15
CA THR A 247 0.69 -0.95 -0.77
C THR A 247 0.84 -2.09 0.22
N PHE A 248 0.96 -1.75 1.51
CA PHE A 248 0.87 -2.70 2.60
C PHE A 248 -0.39 -2.42 3.44
N ASN A 249 -1.44 -3.24 3.29
CA ASN A 249 -2.78 -3.01 3.87
C ASN A 249 -3.54 -1.80 3.29
N GLY A 250 -3.06 -1.24 2.20
CA GLY A 250 -3.60 0.01 1.65
C GLY A 250 -4.97 -0.12 1.01
N LYS A 251 -5.43 -1.33 0.67
CA LYS A 251 -6.84 -1.57 0.28
C LYS A 251 -7.81 -1.23 1.40
N SER A 252 -7.37 -1.37 2.63
CA SER A 252 -8.19 -1.11 3.82
C SER A 252 -7.91 0.26 4.44
N PHE A 253 -6.77 0.89 4.18
CA PHE A 253 -6.37 2.13 4.81
C PHE A 253 -5.97 3.23 3.80
N ASP A 254 -4.81 3.15 3.18
CA ASP A 254 -4.23 4.24 2.40
C ASP A 254 -5.14 4.73 1.28
N LEU A 255 -5.62 3.82 0.43
CA LEU A 255 -6.42 4.20 -0.73
C LEU A 255 -7.81 4.76 -0.35
N PRO A 256 -8.58 4.15 0.57
CA PRO A 256 -9.79 4.75 1.09
C PRO A 256 -9.55 6.11 1.74
N TYR A 257 -8.44 6.25 2.49
CA TYR A 257 -8.10 7.49 3.17
C TYR A 257 -7.77 8.61 2.19
N ILE A 258 -6.89 8.35 1.22
CA ILE A 258 -6.58 9.29 0.12
C ILE A 258 -7.86 9.68 -0.63
N THR A 259 -8.72 8.70 -0.94
CA THR A 259 -9.99 8.96 -1.64
C THR A 259 -10.93 9.86 -0.83
N ASP A 260 -11.01 9.66 0.48
CA ASP A 260 -11.82 10.50 1.37
C ASP A 260 -11.29 11.93 1.45
N ARG A 261 -9.95 12.10 1.52
CA ARG A 261 -9.32 13.42 1.51
C ARG A 261 -9.48 14.14 0.16
N LEU A 262 -9.38 13.42 -0.96
CA LEU A 262 -9.68 13.96 -2.29
C LEU A 262 -11.13 14.47 -2.35
N ALA A 263 -12.08 13.68 -1.86
CA ALA A 263 -13.49 14.08 -1.82
C ALA A 263 -13.73 15.31 -0.92
N TYR A 264 -12.99 15.42 0.19
CA TYR A 264 -13.03 16.60 1.07
C TYR A 264 -12.66 17.90 0.34
N TYR A 265 -11.66 17.84 -0.56
CA TYR A 265 -11.23 18.97 -1.39
C TYR A 265 -12.02 19.09 -2.70
N GLY A 266 -13.06 18.29 -2.92
CA GLY A 266 -13.82 18.29 -4.17
C GLY A 266 -13.07 17.78 -5.40
N MET A 267 -12.01 17.02 -5.18
CA MET A 267 -11.17 16.43 -6.23
C MET A 267 -11.68 15.06 -6.64
N ALA A 268 -11.51 14.71 -7.91
CA ALA A 268 -11.86 13.39 -8.41
C ALA A 268 -10.89 12.33 -7.88
N ALA A 269 -11.44 11.17 -7.51
CA ALA A 269 -10.61 10.01 -7.24
C ALA A 269 -9.86 9.55 -8.50
N PRO A 270 -8.65 8.99 -8.37
CA PRO A 270 -7.92 8.44 -9.51
C PRO A 270 -8.74 7.34 -10.19
N ALA A 271 -8.51 7.15 -11.49
CA ALA A 271 -9.10 6.05 -12.23
C ALA A 271 -8.76 4.71 -11.56
N ARG A 272 -9.58 3.69 -11.83
CA ARG A 272 -9.30 2.35 -11.31
C ARG A 272 -7.99 1.83 -11.90
N ILE A 273 -7.01 1.57 -11.04
CA ILE A 273 -5.69 1.03 -11.39
C ILE A 273 -5.53 -0.37 -10.75
N PRO A 274 -4.70 -1.25 -11.32
CA PRO A 274 -4.30 -2.49 -10.68
C PRO A 274 -3.70 -2.20 -9.31
N HIS A 275 -4.12 -2.94 -8.27
CA HIS A 275 -3.70 -2.69 -6.90
C HIS A 275 -3.25 -3.99 -6.23
N PHE A 276 -1.96 -4.07 -5.94
CA PHE A 276 -1.30 -5.17 -5.27
C PHE A 276 -1.12 -4.81 -3.79
N ASP A 277 -1.93 -5.39 -2.92
CA ASP A 277 -1.81 -5.21 -1.47
C ASP A 277 -0.96 -6.35 -0.90
N VAL A 278 0.28 -6.02 -0.57
CA VAL A 278 1.33 -6.97 -0.18
C VAL A 278 0.97 -7.73 1.10
N LEU A 279 0.25 -7.11 2.04
CA LEU A 279 -0.19 -7.79 3.25
C LEU A 279 -1.04 -9.05 2.96
N HIS A 280 -1.89 -9.00 1.93
CA HIS A 280 -2.74 -10.15 1.59
C HIS A 280 -1.92 -11.34 1.06
N PHE A 281 -0.88 -11.09 0.28
CA PHE A 281 0.04 -12.10 -0.23
C PHE A 281 0.96 -12.61 0.88
N SER A 282 1.46 -11.73 1.74
CA SER A 282 2.24 -12.08 2.93
C SER A 282 1.47 -13.00 3.88
N ARG A 283 0.20 -12.67 4.16
CA ARG A 283 -0.68 -13.52 4.96
C ARG A 283 -0.86 -14.90 4.36
N ARG A 284 -1.03 -15.00 3.04
CA ARG A 284 -1.15 -16.27 2.36
C ARG A 284 0.13 -17.09 2.46
N ARG A 285 1.28 -16.45 2.37
CA ARG A 285 2.59 -17.10 2.30
C ARG A 285 3.13 -17.49 3.69
N TRP A 286 2.95 -16.61 4.70
CA TRP A 286 3.69 -16.71 5.95
C TRP A 286 2.85 -16.70 7.23
N LYS A 287 1.51 -16.72 7.18
CA LYS A 287 0.65 -16.67 8.38
C LYS A 287 0.94 -17.76 9.43
N ASP A 288 1.42 -18.93 8.96
CA ASP A 288 1.71 -20.07 9.82
C ASP A 288 3.21 -20.18 10.16
N GLN A 289 4.04 -19.25 9.68
CA GLN A 289 5.50 -19.25 9.85
C GLN A 289 5.96 -18.14 10.82
N PHE A 290 5.32 -16.98 10.79
CA PHE A 290 5.71 -15.84 11.62
C PHE A 290 4.61 -15.44 12.61
N PRO A 291 5.00 -15.03 13.84
CA PRO A 291 4.05 -14.61 14.87
C PRO A 291 3.38 -13.27 14.56
N SER A 292 4.00 -12.44 13.73
CA SER A 292 3.50 -11.14 13.29
C SER A 292 3.71 -10.97 11.80
N LEU A 293 2.72 -10.39 11.14
CA LEU A 293 2.76 -10.05 9.71
C LEU A 293 2.67 -8.53 9.49
N ARG A 294 3.09 -7.73 10.47
CA ARG A 294 3.31 -6.29 10.29
C ARG A 294 4.50 -6.07 9.39
N LEU A 295 4.53 -4.96 8.65
CA LEU A 295 5.62 -4.66 7.72
C LEU A 295 6.99 -4.69 8.42
N ALA A 296 7.13 -4.04 9.57
CA ALA A 296 8.38 -4.03 10.33
C ALA A 296 8.83 -5.44 10.80
N ALA A 297 7.89 -6.35 11.12
CA ALA A 297 8.23 -7.71 11.48
C ALA A 297 8.71 -8.52 10.26
N LEU A 298 8.02 -8.40 9.12
CA LEU A 298 8.44 -9.05 7.87
C LEU A 298 9.75 -8.48 7.35
N GLU A 299 9.98 -7.20 7.52
CA GLU A 299 11.25 -6.53 7.22
C GLU A 299 12.41 -7.18 7.98
N GLN A 300 12.25 -7.39 9.27
CA GLN A 300 13.27 -8.04 10.09
C GLN A 300 13.47 -9.51 9.71
N GLU A 301 12.39 -10.27 9.58
CA GLU A 301 12.45 -11.73 9.36
C GLU A 301 12.88 -12.12 7.94
N ILE A 302 12.52 -11.33 6.94
CA ILE A 302 12.73 -11.65 5.52
C ILE A 302 13.87 -10.83 4.91
N LEU A 303 13.92 -9.52 5.21
CA LEU A 303 14.89 -8.61 4.61
C LEU A 303 16.13 -8.42 5.51
N GLY A 304 16.10 -8.90 6.76
CA GLY A 304 17.21 -8.75 7.71
C GLY A 304 17.44 -7.32 8.18
N VAL A 305 16.48 -6.42 7.99
CA VAL A 305 16.60 -5.00 8.35
C VAL A 305 16.04 -4.78 9.75
N CYS A 306 16.85 -4.17 10.62
CA CYS A 306 16.42 -3.78 11.97
C CYS A 306 16.31 -2.26 12.02
N ARG A 307 15.17 -1.74 12.47
CA ARG A 307 14.97 -0.30 12.67
C ARG A 307 15.55 0.14 14.01
N ASN A 308 16.33 1.18 13.98
CA ASN A 308 16.80 1.85 15.18
C ASN A 308 15.98 3.13 15.40
N ASP A 309 15.58 3.38 16.66
CA ASP A 309 14.86 4.60 17.05
C ASP A 309 13.51 4.82 16.32
N ASP A 310 12.88 3.73 15.88
CA ASP A 310 11.56 3.78 15.25
C ASP A 310 10.47 4.18 16.28
N ILE A 311 9.44 4.88 15.78
CA ILE A 311 8.29 5.29 16.59
C ILE A 311 7.08 4.42 16.26
N PRO A 312 6.28 4.01 17.26
CA PRO A 312 5.02 3.37 16.97
C PRO A 312 4.12 4.30 16.13
N GLY A 313 3.52 3.80 15.05
CA GLY A 313 2.66 4.62 14.18
C GLY A 313 1.53 5.35 14.92
N GLN A 314 1.06 4.81 16.07
CA GLN A 314 0.09 5.46 16.95
C GLN A 314 0.62 6.75 17.60
N MET A 315 1.94 6.92 17.68
CA MET A 315 2.58 8.11 18.24
C MET A 315 2.82 9.22 17.22
N VAL A 316 2.70 8.92 15.94
CA VAL A 316 2.87 9.89 14.83
C VAL A 316 2.07 11.18 15.04
N PRO A 317 0.78 11.14 15.42
CA PRO A 317 0.01 12.35 15.69
C PRO A 317 0.58 13.20 16.83
N GLU A 318 0.97 12.59 17.97
CA GLU A 318 1.54 13.31 19.12
C GLU A 318 2.85 14.01 18.74
N PHE A 319 3.68 13.35 17.95
CA PHE A 319 4.94 13.91 17.43
C PHE A 319 4.66 15.09 16.49
N TYR A 320 3.75 14.93 15.54
CA TYR A 320 3.43 15.99 14.59
C TYR A 320 2.73 17.18 15.27
N GLU A 321 1.79 16.95 16.19
CA GLU A 321 1.16 18.00 16.98
C GLU A 321 2.19 18.76 17.85
N THR A 322 3.20 18.05 18.36
CA THR A 322 4.30 18.68 19.09
C THR A 322 5.11 19.61 18.18
N TYR A 323 5.40 19.16 16.95
CA TYR A 323 6.03 20.02 15.94
C TYR A 323 5.19 21.28 15.66
N LEU A 324 3.90 21.15 15.38
CA LEU A 324 3.01 22.28 15.11
C LEU A 324 2.97 23.29 16.27
N ARG A 325 2.96 22.78 17.50
CA ARG A 325 2.89 23.61 18.71
C ARG A 325 4.20 24.33 19.01
N THR A 326 5.34 23.71 18.77
CA THR A 326 6.66 24.20 19.22
C THR A 326 7.48 24.81 18.10
N GLY A 327 7.18 24.53 16.85
CA GLY A 327 8.02 24.84 15.68
C GLY A 327 9.33 24.06 15.65
N ASN A 328 9.56 23.14 16.61
CA ASN A 328 10.77 22.31 16.64
C ASN A 328 10.65 21.14 15.68
N ILE A 329 11.60 20.97 14.78
CA ILE A 329 11.57 19.97 13.71
C ILE A 329 11.95 18.56 14.19
N GLY A 330 12.50 18.41 15.38
CA GLY A 330 12.93 17.13 15.93
C GLY A 330 11.85 16.04 15.87
N PRO A 331 10.60 16.32 16.25
CA PRO A 331 9.50 15.37 16.14
C PRO A 331 9.21 14.86 14.73
N LEU A 332 9.52 15.64 13.68
CA LEU A 332 9.30 15.23 12.30
C LEU A 332 10.32 14.19 11.81
N VAL A 333 11.53 14.17 12.40
CA VAL A 333 12.63 13.32 11.94
C VAL A 333 12.26 11.84 11.92
N PRO A 334 11.78 11.25 13.03
CA PRO A 334 11.41 9.84 13.01
C PRO A 334 10.17 9.56 12.16
N ILE A 335 9.23 10.51 12.00
CA ILE A 335 8.06 10.33 11.12
C ILE A 335 8.50 10.18 9.65
N VAL A 336 9.39 11.07 9.20
CA VAL A 336 9.93 11.06 7.83
C VAL A 336 10.72 9.77 7.59
N GLU A 337 11.54 9.36 8.55
CA GLU A 337 12.35 8.16 8.42
C GLU A 337 11.51 6.87 8.46
N HIS A 338 10.48 6.81 9.32
CA HIS A 338 9.52 5.71 9.39
C HIS A 338 8.85 5.48 8.04
N ASN A 339 8.17 6.51 7.51
CA ASN A 339 7.48 6.42 6.23
C ASN A 339 8.45 6.12 5.05
N ARG A 340 9.66 6.73 5.06
CA ARG A 340 10.68 6.41 4.04
C ARG A 340 11.04 4.93 4.05
N GLN A 341 11.28 4.38 5.24
CA GLN A 341 11.63 2.97 5.41
C GLN A 341 10.46 2.05 5.04
N ASP A 342 9.22 2.42 5.37
CA ASP A 342 8.03 1.64 4.99
C ASP A 342 7.90 1.52 3.47
N VAL A 343 8.12 2.60 2.72
CA VAL A 343 8.10 2.56 1.25
C VAL A 343 9.23 1.68 0.69
N ILE A 344 10.44 1.75 1.26
CA ILE A 344 11.58 0.92 0.84
C ILE A 344 11.26 -0.57 1.10
N SER A 345 10.84 -0.89 2.32
CA SER A 345 10.56 -2.26 2.73
C SER A 345 9.38 -2.85 1.97
N LEU A 346 8.36 -2.04 1.68
CA LEU A 346 7.23 -2.41 0.82
C LEU A 346 7.72 -2.84 -0.57
N ALA A 347 8.59 -2.04 -1.20
CA ALA A 347 9.13 -2.35 -2.52
C ALA A 347 9.98 -3.63 -2.50
N LEU A 348 10.89 -3.75 -1.53
CA LEU A 348 11.73 -4.93 -1.38
C LEU A 348 10.90 -6.20 -1.14
N LEU A 349 9.91 -6.14 -0.26
CA LEU A 349 9.05 -7.26 0.06
C LEU A 349 8.16 -7.67 -1.13
N PHE A 350 7.68 -6.70 -1.89
CA PHE A 350 6.91 -6.95 -3.11
C PHE A 350 7.74 -7.73 -4.15
N PHE A 351 8.96 -7.29 -4.43
CA PHE A 351 9.85 -7.98 -5.37
C PHE A 351 10.36 -9.33 -4.84
N TYR A 352 10.56 -9.44 -3.54
CA TYR A 352 10.89 -10.72 -2.91
C TYR A 352 9.78 -11.76 -3.14
N LEU A 353 8.51 -11.38 -2.90
CA LEU A 353 7.36 -12.26 -3.13
C LEU A 353 7.18 -12.64 -4.61
N LEU A 354 7.43 -11.70 -5.52
CA LEU A 354 7.43 -11.98 -6.96
C LEU A 354 8.53 -12.95 -7.34
N GLY A 355 9.75 -12.73 -6.85
CA GLY A 355 10.90 -13.59 -7.10
C GLY A 355 10.71 -15.00 -6.56
N GLU A 356 10.16 -15.16 -5.34
CA GLU A 356 9.82 -16.50 -4.81
C GLU A 356 8.79 -17.26 -5.67
N SER A 357 7.87 -16.52 -6.29
CA SER A 357 6.75 -17.14 -7.03
C SER A 357 7.10 -17.41 -8.49
N TYR A 358 7.77 -16.49 -9.13
CA TYR A 358 7.99 -16.45 -10.57
C TYR A 358 9.41 -15.96 -10.96
N GLY A 359 10.38 -15.98 -10.04
CA GLY A 359 11.76 -15.65 -10.36
C GLY A 359 12.39 -16.66 -11.31
N CYS A 360 13.26 -16.17 -12.21
CA CYS A 360 14.14 -17.02 -12.99
C CYS A 360 15.19 -17.63 -12.04
N HIS A 361 15.29 -18.95 -11.99
CA HIS A 361 16.30 -19.71 -11.24
C HIS A 361 17.54 -19.94 -12.08
#